data_b8efe3610f2ce4ea8c3a7df4b8170aeb
#
_entry.id   b8efe3610f2ce4ea8c3a7df4b8170aeb
#
_cell.length_a   1.000
_cell.length_b   1.000
_cell.length_c   1.000
_cell.angle_alpha   90.00
_cell.angle_beta   90.00
_cell.angle_gamma   90.00
#
_symmetry.space_group_name_H-M   'P 1'
#
loop_
_entity.id
_entity.type
_entity.pdbx_description
1 polymer ?
#
loop_
_entity_poly.entity_id
_entity_poly.type
_entity_poly.pdbx_seq_one_letter_code
_entity_poly.pdbx_strand_id
1 'polypeptide(L)'
;MTSQEAPVFVAGSGSNIDRTVSLYRAARRSGRELVIDLYQMILLDKLKALSPGLPPHANDHLKVYYPKNQRDTVVRQWGEGYLLRYASRHINRSKVDFGSGKYLFRVSNGVTKSLCRGFMEAGVKPELVYSMWNGYREKQDSFSRIEELTGAKWQYIHTSGHAYLHTLKRLADGVAPKRLVPVHTLNADDFDRHFENTHQMSNGDELVL
;
A
#
# COMPACT_ATOMS: atom_id res chain seq x y z
N MET A 1 -17.16 -8.84 10.10
CA MET A 1 -16.81 -7.86 11.15
C MET A 1 -15.54 -8.38 11.79
N THR A 2 -14.37 -7.82 11.48
CA THR A 2 -13.15 -8.12 12.22
C THR A 2 -13.35 -7.61 13.64
N SER A 3 -13.18 -8.47 14.64
CA SER A 3 -13.28 -8.07 16.04
C SER A 3 -12.25 -6.95 16.28
N GLN A 4 -12.60 -5.92 17.07
CA GLN A 4 -11.63 -4.89 17.47
C GLN A 4 -10.53 -5.44 18.41
N GLU A 5 -10.45 -6.76 18.57
CA GLU A 5 -9.57 -7.45 19.50
C GLU A 5 -8.12 -7.54 18.97
N ALA A 6 -7.90 -7.51 17.67
CA ALA A 6 -6.58 -7.65 17.07
C ALA A 6 -6.22 -6.45 16.17
N PRO A 7 -4.98 -5.94 16.24
CA PRO A 7 -4.50 -4.94 15.29
C PRO A 7 -4.33 -5.56 13.90
N VAL A 8 -4.58 -4.79 12.85
CA VAL A 8 -4.45 -5.23 11.46
C VAL A 8 -3.22 -4.57 10.83
N PHE A 9 -2.35 -5.35 10.22
CA PHE A 9 -1.21 -4.87 9.45
C PHE A 9 -1.44 -5.14 7.97
N VAL A 10 -1.37 -4.10 7.15
CA VAL A 10 -1.55 -4.20 5.71
C VAL A 10 -0.23 -3.93 4.99
N ALA A 11 0.31 -4.94 4.33
CA ALA A 11 1.41 -4.78 3.41
C ALA A 11 0.90 -4.33 2.04
N GLY A 12 1.42 -3.22 1.54
CA GLY A 12 0.98 -2.64 0.29
C GLY A 12 1.94 -1.55 -0.23
N SER A 13 1.83 -1.12 -1.50
CA SER A 13 2.65 -0.03 -2.02
C SER A 13 2.29 1.32 -1.39
N GLY A 14 3.29 2.08 -0.91
CA GLY A 14 3.14 3.42 -0.31
C GLY A 14 2.62 4.47 -1.25
N SER A 15 2.85 4.30 -2.54
CA SER A 15 2.42 5.21 -3.59
C SER A 15 0.99 4.94 -4.11
N ASN A 16 0.36 3.83 -3.71
CA ASN A 16 -1.02 3.55 -4.11
C ASN A 16 -2.00 4.37 -3.25
N ILE A 17 -2.39 5.53 -3.75
CA ILE A 17 -3.26 6.49 -3.06
C ILE A 17 -4.68 5.93 -2.89
N ASP A 18 -5.25 5.31 -3.93
CA ASP A 18 -6.60 4.75 -3.87
C ASP A 18 -6.73 3.69 -2.78
N ARG A 19 -5.69 2.86 -2.63
CA ARG A 19 -5.64 1.88 -1.54
C ARG A 19 -5.51 2.53 -0.18
N THR A 20 -4.69 3.58 -0.06
CA THR A 20 -4.57 4.34 1.19
C THR A 20 -5.90 4.97 1.58
N VAL A 21 -6.63 5.55 0.63
CA VAL A 21 -7.99 6.09 0.85
C VAL A 21 -8.99 4.98 1.23
N SER A 22 -8.89 3.81 0.59
CA SER A 22 -9.74 2.66 0.92
C SER A 22 -9.48 2.16 2.35
N LEU A 23 -8.22 2.07 2.77
CA LEU A 23 -7.83 1.71 4.13
C LEU A 23 -8.28 2.77 5.15
N TYR A 24 -8.18 4.05 4.82
CA TYR A 24 -8.67 5.14 5.64
C TYR A 24 -10.19 5.03 5.87
N ARG A 25 -10.95 4.77 4.80
CA ARG A 25 -12.41 4.56 4.91
C ARG A 25 -12.75 3.31 5.73
N ALA A 26 -11.99 2.22 5.55
CA ALA A 26 -12.16 0.99 6.31
C ALA A 26 -11.88 1.20 7.81
N ALA A 27 -10.79 1.88 8.15
CA ALA A 27 -10.45 2.22 9.53
C ALA A 27 -11.56 3.04 10.20
N ARG A 28 -12.05 4.09 9.53
CA ARG A 28 -13.17 4.89 10.04
C ARG A 28 -14.45 4.08 10.30
N ARG A 29 -14.82 3.20 9.35
CA ARG A 29 -16.03 2.37 9.47
C ARG A 29 -15.92 1.34 10.58
N SER A 30 -14.72 0.88 10.90
CA SER A 30 -14.46 -0.09 11.98
C SER A 30 -14.09 0.57 13.31
N GLY A 31 -14.11 1.91 13.41
CA GLY A 31 -13.71 2.64 14.62
C GLY A 31 -12.21 2.52 14.95
N ARG A 32 -11.36 2.19 13.95
CA ARG A 32 -9.91 2.02 14.11
C ARG A 32 -9.15 3.30 13.79
N GLU A 33 -7.96 3.44 14.37
CA GLU A 33 -6.98 4.44 13.96
C GLU A 33 -6.14 3.90 12.80
N LEU A 34 -6.13 4.59 11.66
CA LEU A 34 -5.18 4.29 10.57
C LEU A 34 -3.82 4.88 10.92
N VAL A 35 -2.79 4.04 10.95
CA VAL A 35 -1.40 4.46 11.12
C VAL A 35 -0.64 4.25 9.81
N ILE A 36 -0.19 5.34 9.21
CA ILE A 36 0.65 5.34 7.99
C ILE A 36 2.07 5.80 8.31
N ASP A 37 3.00 5.56 7.40
CA ASP A 37 4.35 6.08 7.56
C ASP A 37 4.50 7.52 7.04
N LEU A 38 5.62 8.16 7.38
CA LEU A 38 5.89 9.55 7.05
C LEU A 38 5.89 9.82 5.53
N TYR A 39 6.41 8.88 4.73
CA TYR A 39 6.40 8.99 3.28
C TYR A 39 4.97 9.12 2.71
N GLN A 40 4.07 8.26 3.17
CA GLN A 40 2.67 8.29 2.73
C GLN A 40 1.96 9.58 3.16
N MET A 41 2.25 10.05 4.38
CA MET A 41 1.68 11.30 4.87
C MET A 41 2.09 12.49 4.02
N ILE A 42 3.37 12.59 3.69
CA ILE A 42 3.91 13.65 2.81
C ILE A 42 3.27 13.57 1.43
N LEU A 43 3.11 12.36 0.89
CA LEU A 43 2.48 12.16 -0.42
C LEU A 43 1.02 12.62 -0.43
N LEU A 44 0.23 12.24 0.58
CA LEU A 44 -1.15 12.68 0.75
C LEU A 44 -1.26 14.20 0.89
N ASP A 45 -0.38 14.81 1.69
CA ASP A 45 -0.36 16.25 1.93
C ASP A 45 -0.09 17.04 0.63
N LYS A 46 0.87 16.58 -0.16
CA LYS A 46 1.17 17.18 -1.48
C LYS A 46 0.02 17.02 -2.46
N LEU A 47 -0.62 15.86 -2.51
CA LEU A 47 -1.72 15.59 -3.43
C LEU A 47 -3.02 16.29 -3.00
N LYS A 48 -3.18 16.63 -1.72
CA LYS A 48 -4.35 17.33 -1.22
C LYS A 48 -4.56 18.70 -1.87
N ALA A 49 -3.49 19.36 -2.31
CA ALA A 49 -3.57 20.58 -3.08
C ALA A 49 -4.33 20.41 -4.41
N LEU A 50 -4.23 19.22 -5.01
CA LEU A 50 -4.90 18.86 -6.27
C LEU A 50 -6.26 18.21 -6.03
N SER A 51 -6.46 17.58 -4.88
CA SER A 51 -7.68 16.85 -4.51
C SER A 51 -8.03 17.08 -3.03
N PRO A 52 -8.79 18.14 -2.71
CA PRO A 52 -9.11 18.51 -1.32
C PRO A 52 -9.86 17.42 -0.54
N GLY A 53 -10.51 16.48 -1.23
CA GLY A 53 -11.21 15.34 -0.64
C GLY A 53 -10.31 14.24 -0.08
N LEU A 54 -8.98 14.32 -0.29
CA LEU A 54 -8.05 13.34 0.26
C LEU A 54 -7.83 13.53 1.77
N PRO A 55 -7.64 12.42 2.53
CA PRO A 55 -7.22 12.53 3.93
C PRO A 55 -5.82 13.17 4.01
N PRO A 56 -5.44 13.75 5.15
CA PRO A 56 -6.19 13.79 6.40
C PRO A 56 -7.26 14.88 6.43
N HIS A 57 -8.34 14.61 7.14
CA HIS A 57 -9.35 15.63 7.48
C HIS A 57 -9.14 16.11 8.92
N ALA A 58 -9.74 17.24 9.28
CA ALA A 58 -9.72 17.71 10.67
C ALA A 58 -10.34 16.66 11.60
N ASN A 59 -9.72 16.42 12.76
CA ASN A 59 -10.18 15.51 13.80
C ASN A 59 -10.43 14.05 13.35
N ASP A 60 -9.75 13.59 12.33
CA ASP A 60 -9.82 12.20 11.90
C ASP A 60 -8.87 11.28 12.70
N HIS A 61 -9.11 9.97 12.60
CA HIS A 61 -8.36 8.91 13.26
C HIS A 61 -7.12 8.48 12.45
N LEU A 62 -6.45 9.43 11.78
CA LEU A 62 -5.20 9.18 11.05
C LEU A 62 -3.98 9.56 11.89
N LYS A 63 -3.08 8.62 12.11
CA LYS A 63 -1.80 8.79 12.78
C LYS A 63 -0.64 8.58 11.83
N VAL A 64 0.50 9.16 12.15
CA VAL A 64 1.73 9.08 11.35
C VAL A 64 2.87 8.52 12.17
N TYR A 65 3.41 7.39 11.72
CA TYR A 65 4.63 6.83 12.29
C TYR A 65 5.84 7.35 11.53
N TYR A 66 6.91 7.70 12.24
CA TYR A 66 8.15 8.19 11.64
C TYR A 66 9.23 7.09 11.65
N PRO A 67 9.33 6.24 10.60
CA PRO A 67 10.46 5.33 10.48
C PRO A 67 11.77 6.13 10.47
N LYS A 68 12.79 5.64 11.19
CA LYS A 68 14.05 6.37 11.35
C LYS A 68 14.65 6.82 10.01
N ASN A 69 14.75 5.93 9.06
CA ASN A 69 15.29 6.22 7.72
C ASN A 69 14.50 7.31 6.98
N GLN A 70 13.17 7.29 7.07
CA GLN A 70 12.32 8.31 6.44
C GLN A 70 12.47 9.65 7.16
N ARG A 71 12.45 9.63 8.51
CA ARG A 71 12.68 10.83 9.33
C ARG A 71 14.02 11.48 8.99
N ASP A 72 15.11 10.70 8.99
CA ASP A 72 16.46 11.20 8.72
C ASP A 72 16.58 11.77 7.29
N THR A 73 15.87 11.19 6.32
CA THR A 73 15.79 11.72 4.96
C THR A 73 15.05 13.05 4.91
N VAL A 74 13.90 13.16 5.58
CA VAL A 74 13.10 14.39 5.64
C VAL A 74 13.88 15.52 6.33
N VAL A 75 14.54 15.21 7.46
CA VAL A 75 15.36 16.20 8.19
C VAL A 75 16.52 16.70 7.34
N ARG A 76 17.21 15.81 6.63
CA ARG A 76 18.33 16.19 5.73
C ARG A 76 17.84 17.04 4.56
N GLN A 77 16.66 16.79 4.04
CA GLN A 77 16.15 17.47 2.84
C GLN A 77 15.43 18.79 3.16
N TRP A 78 14.70 18.84 4.27
CA TRP A 78 13.81 19.99 4.59
C TRP A 78 13.94 20.53 6.02
N GLY A 79 14.85 19.98 6.83
CA GLY A 79 15.06 20.35 8.22
C GLY A 79 14.03 19.75 9.19
N GLU A 80 14.34 19.82 10.49
CA GLU A 80 13.46 19.26 11.54
C GLU A 80 12.10 19.95 11.62
N GLY A 81 12.04 21.25 11.32
CA GLY A 81 10.80 22.04 11.31
C GLY A 81 9.72 21.46 10.39
N TYR A 82 10.12 20.75 9.34
CA TYR A 82 9.16 20.10 8.43
C TYR A 82 8.32 19.03 9.14
N LEU A 83 8.88 18.31 10.11
CA LEU A 83 8.20 17.28 10.87
C LEU A 83 7.10 17.84 11.78
N LEU A 84 7.22 19.11 12.20
CA LEU A 84 6.23 19.78 13.05
C LEU A 84 4.85 19.90 12.37
N ARG A 85 4.80 19.87 11.05
CA ARG A 85 3.54 19.86 10.27
C ARG A 85 2.63 18.68 10.64
N TYR A 86 3.22 17.56 11.08
CA TYR A 86 2.49 16.34 11.40
C TYR A 86 2.58 15.97 12.88
N ALA A 87 3.10 16.85 13.74
CA ALA A 87 3.35 16.57 15.16
C ALA A 87 2.10 16.15 15.93
N SER A 88 0.94 16.77 15.63
CA SER A 88 -0.35 16.43 16.27
C SER A 88 -0.85 15.03 15.94
N ARG A 89 -0.36 14.44 14.84
CA ARG A 89 -0.70 13.10 14.38
C ARG A 89 0.40 12.07 14.67
N HIS A 90 1.54 12.53 15.17
CA HIS A 90 2.70 11.67 15.36
C HIS A 90 2.45 10.64 16.46
N ILE A 91 2.64 9.37 16.10
CA ILE A 91 2.69 8.24 17.01
C ILE A 91 4.06 7.54 16.88
N ASN A 92 4.67 7.23 17.99
CA ASN A 92 5.87 6.41 18.06
C ASN A 92 5.58 5.11 18.82
N ARG A 93 6.56 4.19 18.86
CA ARG A 93 6.38 2.89 19.51
C ARG A 93 5.90 3.02 20.99
N SER A 94 6.39 4.00 21.74
CA SER A 94 6.02 4.17 23.16
C SER A 94 4.58 4.67 23.37
N LYS A 95 3.96 5.22 22.33
CA LYS A 95 2.57 5.71 22.37
C LYS A 95 1.57 4.71 21.77
N VAL A 96 2.06 3.58 21.22
CA VAL A 96 1.18 2.52 20.74
C VAL A 96 0.67 1.73 21.94
N ASP A 97 -0.64 1.64 22.05
CA ASP A 97 -1.31 0.76 23.01
C ASP A 97 -1.29 -0.68 22.49
N PHE A 98 -0.31 -1.45 22.94
CA PHE A 98 -0.13 -2.84 22.51
C PHE A 98 -1.16 -3.82 23.08
N GLY A 99 -1.94 -3.40 24.08
CA GLY A 99 -3.08 -4.20 24.60
C GLY A 99 -4.36 -4.05 23.78
N SER A 100 -4.35 -3.21 22.74
CA SER A 100 -5.57 -2.85 22.01
C SER A 100 -5.51 -3.19 20.52
N GLY A 101 -6.58 -3.75 19.98
CA GLY A 101 -6.77 -3.99 18.55
C GLY A 101 -7.22 -2.77 17.74
N LYS A 102 -7.23 -1.57 18.32
CA LYS A 102 -7.78 -0.36 17.67
C LYS A 102 -7.03 0.16 16.45
N TYR A 103 -5.94 -0.47 16.06
CA TYR A 103 -5.08 0.03 14.98
C TYR A 103 -5.24 -0.73 13.68
N LEU A 104 -5.21 0.00 12.58
CA LEU A 104 -4.92 -0.50 11.24
C LEU A 104 -3.60 0.12 10.80
N PHE A 105 -2.55 -0.68 10.69
CA PHE A 105 -1.22 -0.22 10.32
C PHE A 105 -0.97 -0.43 8.81
N ARG A 106 -0.48 0.59 8.17
CA ARG A 106 0.06 0.54 6.84
C ARG A 106 1.40 1.27 6.84
N VAL A 107 2.45 0.53 7.21
CA VAL A 107 3.81 1.02 7.44
C VAL A 107 4.82 0.08 6.79
N SER A 108 6.08 0.50 6.70
CA SER A 108 7.15 -0.32 6.13
C SER A 108 7.38 -1.64 6.89
N ASN A 109 7.88 -2.68 6.21
CA ASN A 109 8.07 -4.02 6.79
C ASN A 109 8.94 -4.02 8.05
N GLY A 110 9.98 -3.18 8.12
CA GLY A 110 10.81 -3.06 9.32
C GLY A 110 10.03 -2.54 10.53
N VAL A 111 9.16 -1.54 10.33
CA VAL A 111 8.27 -1.02 11.37
C VAL A 111 7.22 -2.07 11.74
N THR A 112 6.62 -2.73 10.74
CA THR A 112 5.65 -3.82 10.96
C THR A 112 6.23 -4.88 11.90
N LYS A 113 7.44 -5.39 11.59
CA LYS A 113 8.11 -6.40 12.44
C LYS A 113 8.30 -5.91 13.88
N SER A 114 8.74 -4.67 14.06
CA SER A 114 8.97 -4.07 15.38
C SER A 114 7.67 -3.92 16.17
N LEU A 115 6.58 -3.48 15.53
CA LEU A 115 5.29 -3.31 16.18
C LEU A 115 4.62 -4.66 16.47
N CYS A 116 4.68 -5.62 15.54
CA CYS A 116 4.18 -6.98 15.75
C CYS A 116 4.83 -7.62 17.00
N ARG A 117 6.15 -7.43 17.19
CA ARG A 117 6.82 -7.91 18.41
C ARG A 117 6.20 -7.32 19.67
N GLY A 118 5.91 -6.01 19.71
CA GLY A 118 5.28 -5.39 20.87
C GLY A 118 3.87 -5.93 21.16
N PHE A 119 3.07 -6.20 20.12
CA PHE A 119 1.76 -6.83 20.29
C PHE A 119 1.88 -8.26 20.82
N MET A 120 2.82 -9.06 20.27
CA MET A 120 3.07 -10.42 20.76
C MET A 120 3.55 -10.45 22.20
N GLU A 121 4.43 -9.52 22.62
CA GLU A 121 4.87 -9.34 24.01
C GLU A 121 3.71 -8.98 24.94
N ALA A 122 2.69 -8.28 24.45
CA ALA A 122 1.46 -7.96 25.17
C ALA A 122 0.38 -9.06 25.09
N GLY A 123 0.67 -10.21 24.47
CA GLY A 123 -0.27 -11.31 24.31
C GLY A 123 -1.35 -11.08 23.24
N VAL A 124 -1.20 -10.07 22.39
CA VAL A 124 -2.16 -9.72 21.34
C VAL A 124 -1.63 -10.17 19.98
N LYS A 125 -2.32 -11.13 19.34
CA LYS A 125 -1.93 -11.64 18.03
C LYS A 125 -2.45 -10.74 16.91
N PRO A 126 -1.59 -10.19 16.03
CA PRO A 126 -2.02 -9.34 14.93
C PRO A 126 -2.62 -10.13 13.78
N GLU A 127 -3.50 -9.47 13.01
CA GLU A 127 -3.94 -9.90 11.69
C GLU A 127 -3.02 -9.32 10.61
N LEU A 128 -2.66 -10.14 9.62
CA LEU A 128 -1.74 -9.76 8.54
C LEU A 128 -2.46 -9.81 7.19
N VAL A 129 -2.52 -8.70 6.47
CA VAL A 129 -3.12 -8.59 5.14
C VAL A 129 -2.05 -8.23 4.13
N TYR A 130 -1.88 -9.07 3.11
CA TYR A 130 -0.99 -8.83 1.98
C TYR A 130 -1.79 -8.32 0.78
N SER A 131 -1.47 -7.11 0.33
CA SER A 131 -2.22 -6.39 -0.68
C SER A 131 -1.31 -5.84 -1.79
N MET A 132 -0.45 -6.72 -2.31
CA MET A 132 0.44 -6.50 -3.46
C MET A 132 0.46 -7.74 -4.36
N TRP A 133 1.11 -7.62 -5.51
CA TRP A 133 1.36 -8.77 -6.37
C TRP A 133 2.23 -9.84 -5.66
N ASN A 134 1.83 -11.11 -5.75
CA ASN A 134 2.48 -12.22 -5.03
C ASN A 134 3.97 -12.37 -5.32
N GLY A 135 4.41 -12.08 -6.54
CA GLY A 135 5.82 -12.18 -6.91
C GLY A 135 6.76 -11.29 -6.09
N TYR A 136 6.26 -10.26 -5.41
CA TYR A 136 7.08 -9.48 -4.45
C TYR A 136 7.26 -10.21 -3.12
N ARG A 137 6.29 -11.03 -2.71
CA ARG A 137 6.37 -11.80 -1.46
C ARG A 137 7.44 -12.86 -1.53
N GLU A 138 7.54 -13.55 -2.66
CA GLU A 138 8.53 -14.59 -2.91
C GLU A 138 9.98 -14.09 -2.88
N LYS A 139 10.17 -12.81 -3.20
CA LYS A 139 11.49 -12.17 -3.23
C LYS A 139 11.92 -11.49 -1.91
N GLN A 140 11.08 -11.52 -0.89
CA GLN A 140 11.32 -10.78 0.35
C GLN A 140 11.10 -11.64 1.61
N ASP A 141 12.16 -12.10 2.24
CA ASP A 141 12.14 -12.86 3.51
C ASP A 141 11.48 -12.11 4.68
N SER A 142 11.29 -10.79 4.55
CA SER A 142 10.68 -9.99 5.61
C SER A 142 9.26 -10.44 5.95
N PHE A 143 8.51 -10.96 4.99
CA PHE A 143 7.15 -11.43 5.20
C PHE A 143 7.11 -12.75 5.97
N SER A 144 7.94 -13.73 5.60
CA SER A 144 8.06 -14.99 6.32
C SER A 144 8.54 -14.80 7.77
N ARG A 145 9.49 -13.90 7.99
CA ARG A 145 9.96 -13.55 9.34
C ARG A 145 8.89 -12.90 10.22
N ILE A 146 7.91 -12.21 9.65
CA ILE A 146 6.77 -11.66 10.40
C ILE A 146 5.78 -12.79 10.72
N GLU A 147 5.53 -13.72 9.79
CA GLU A 147 4.72 -14.92 10.06
C GLU A 147 5.32 -15.78 11.18
N GLU A 148 6.61 -16.04 11.14
CA GLU A 148 7.34 -16.78 12.18
C GLU A 148 7.22 -16.09 13.56
N LEU A 149 7.40 -14.77 13.59
CA LEU A 149 7.30 -13.97 14.82
C LEU A 149 5.89 -14.02 15.44
N THR A 150 4.86 -13.97 14.61
CA THR A 150 3.46 -13.78 15.06
C THR A 150 2.65 -15.07 15.10
N GLY A 151 3.11 -16.13 14.42
CA GLY A 151 2.29 -17.31 14.17
C GLY A 151 1.02 -17.02 13.33
N ALA A 152 0.90 -15.81 12.75
CA ALA A 152 -0.18 -15.44 11.86
C ALA A 152 0.28 -15.63 10.40
N LYS A 153 -0.68 -15.91 9.49
CA LYS A 153 -0.43 -15.99 8.06
C LYS A 153 -0.93 -14.74 7.35
N TRP A 154 -0.20 -14.31 6.31
CA TRP A 154 -0.66 -13.23 5.45
C TRP A 154 -1.89 -13.67 4.66
N GLN A 155 -3.02 -13.01 4.90
CA GLN A 155 -4.22 -13.14 4.07
C GLN A 155 -4.02 -12.34 2.79
N TYR A 156 -4.15 -12.99 1.64
CA TYR A 156 -4.03 -12.32 0.35
C TYR A 156 -5.34 -11.61 -0.01
N ILE A 157 -5.32 -10.28 0.05
CA ILE A 157 -6.45 -9.42 -0.34
C ILE A 157 -5.89 -8.35 -1.27
N HIS A 158 -5.92 -8.62 -2.57
CA HIS A 158 -5.36 -7.73 -3.58
C HIS A 158 -6.29 -7.60 -4.78
N THR A 159 -6.54 -6.37 -5.18
CA THR A 159 -7.09 -6.03 -6.49
C THR A 159 -5.94 -5.57 -7.36
N SER A 160 -5.68 -6.29 -8.45
CA SER A 160 -4.71 -5.87 -9.44
C SER A 160 -5.14 -4.55 -10.08
N GLY A 161 -4.17 -3.68 -10.39
CA GLY A 161 -4.38 -2.55 -11.29
C GLY A 161 -4.41 -2.96 -12.77
N HIS A 162 -4.17 -4.25 -13.06
CA HIS A 162 -4.21 -4.79 -14.42
C HIS A 162 -5.65 -5.06 -14.84
N ALA A 163 -5.99 -4.68 -16.08
CA ALA A 163 -7.30 -4.93 -16.62
C ALA A 163 -7.51 -6.42 -16.93
N TYR A 164 -8.72 -6.91 -16.74
CA TYR A 164 -9.10 -8.24 -17.20
C TYR A 164 -9.18 -8.31 -18.72
N LEU A 165 -8.97 -9.48 -19.29
CA LEU A 165 -8.99 -9.71 -20.74
C LEU A 165 -10.27 -9.16 -21.42
N HIS A 166 -11.45 -9.38 -20.81
CA HIS A 166 -12.71 -8.86 -21.35
C HIS A 166 -12.75 -7.32 -21.39
N THR A 167 -12.10 -6.66 -20.42
CA THR A 167 -12.00 -5.18 -20.39
C THR A 167 -11.04 -4.69 -21.47
N LEU A 168 -9.92 -5.39 -21.67
CA LEU A 168 -8.98 -5.08 -22.76
C LEU A 168 -9.64 -5.25 -24.11
N LYS A 169 -10.43 -6.32 -24.33
CA LYS A 169 -11.21 -6.51 -25.56
C LYS A 169 -12.17 -5.35 -25.82
N ARG A 170 -12.97 -4.98 -24.84
CA ARG A 170 -13.87 -3.83 -24.96
C ARG A 170 -13.14 -2.52 -25.30
N LEU A 171 -11.94 -2.32 -24.75
CA LEU A 171 -11.12 -1.16 -25.08
C LEU A 171 -10.64 -1.24 -26.55
N ALA A 172 -10.10 -2.38 -26.97
CA ALA A 172 -9.64 -2.59 -28.34
C ALA A 172 -10.78 -2.42 -29.36
N ASP A 173 -11.95 -3.01 -29.08
CA ASP A 173 -13.15 -2.85 -29.93
C ASP A 173 -13.60 -1.38 -30.04
N GLY A 174 -13.57 -0.65 -28.91
CA GLY A 174 -13.99 0.75 -28.88
C GLY A 174 -13.02 1.71 -29.55
N VAL A 175 -11.71 1.40 -29.51
CA VAL A 175 -10.64 2.21 -30.13
C VAL A 175 -10.43 1.81 -31.59
N ALA A 176 -10.70 0.56 -31.97
CA ALA A 176 -10.44 -0.04 -33.26
C ALA A 176 -9.02 0.29 -33.82
N PRO A 177 -7.94 -0.07 -33.09
CA PRO A 177 -6.61 0.38 -33.43
C PRO A 177 -6.10 -0.29 -34.70
N LYS A 178 -5.38 0.44 -35.55
CA LYS A 178 -4.68 -0.14 -36.71
C LYS A 178 -3.57 -1.11 -36.29
N ARG A 179 -2.96 -0.88 -35.15
CA ARG A 179 -1.91 -1.73 -34.53
C ARG A 179 -2.11 -1.76 -33.03
N LEU A 180 -2.01 -2.94 -32.45
CA LEU A 180 -2.07 -3.19 -31.01
C LEU A 180 -0.74 -3.74 -30.55
N VAL A 181 -0.02 -2.99 -29.71
CA VAL A 181 1.29 -3.38 -29.18
C VAL A 181 1.12 -3.78 -27.72
N PRO A 182 1.31 -5.08 -27.36
CA PRO A 182 1.30 -5.50 -25.97
C PRO A 182 2.57 -5.03 -25.27
N VAL A 183 2.41 -4.27 -24.17
CA VAL A 183 3.51 -3.81 -23.34
C VAL A 183 3.28 -4.22 -21.90
N HIS A 184 4.38 -4.39 -21.13
CA HIS A 184 4.33 -4.71 -19.70
C HIS A 184 3.51 -5.97 -19.39
N THR A 185 3.68 -7.01 -20.19
CA THR A 185 3.05 -8.33 -20.02
C THR A 185 4.08 -9.43 -20.14
N LEU A 186 3.86 -10.54 -19.40
CA LEU A 186 4.66 -11.77 -19.54
C LEU A 186 4.16 -12.68 -20.68
N ASN A 187 2.96 -12.42 -21.19
CA ASN A 187 2.26 -13.25 -22.16
C ASN A 187 1.98 -12.46 -23.46
N ALA A 188 2.96 -11.71 -23.96
CA ALA A 188 2.81 -10.93 -25.19
C ALA A 188 2.37 -11.83 -26.37
N ASP A 189 2.94 -13.04 -26.48
CA ASP A 189 2.66 -14.00 -27.54
C ASP A 189 1.21 -14.53 -27.55
N ASP A 190 0.51 -14.45 -26.41
CA ASP A 190 -0.89 -14.87 -26.33
C ASP A 190 -1.87 -13.81 -26.85
N PHE A 191 -1.41 -12.58 -27.09
CA PHE A 191 -2.28 -11.50 -27.55
C PHE A 191 -2.88 -11.77 -28.92
N ASP A 192 -2.14 -12.40 -29.83
CA ASP A 192 -2.62 -12.76 -31.18
C ASP A 192 -3.84 -13.68 -31.17
N ARG A 193 -4.04 -14.44 -30.08
CA ARG A 193 -5.21 -15.32 -29.89
C ARG A 193 -6.47 -14.54 -29.49
N HIS A 194 -6.30 -13.31 -29.04
CA HIS A 194 -7.36 -12.54 -28.39
C HIS A 194 -7.68 -11.22 -29.07
N PHE A 195 -6.75 -10.68 -29.86
CA PHE A 195 -6.86 -9.39 -30.51
C PHE A 195 -6.42 -9.45 -31.95
N GLU A 196 -7.10 -8.71 -32.80
CA GLU A 196 -6.69 -8.44 -34.17
C GLU A 196 -5.61 -7.36 -34.20
N ASN A 197 -4.83 -7.32 -35.29
CA ASN A 197 -3.80 -6.30 -35.53
C ASN A 197 -2.71 -6.21 -34.44
N THR A 198 -2.45 -7.28 -33.71
CA THR A 198 -1.37 -7.35 -32.73
C THR A 198 -0.01 -7.23 -33.42
N HIS A 199 0.86 -6.42 -32.86
CA HIS A 199 2.22 -6.23 -33.33
C HIS A 199 3.20 -6.45 -32.18
N GLN A 200 3.95 -7.55 -32.25
CA GLN A 200 4.95 -7.90 -31.25
C GLN A 200 6.17 -7.01 -31.39
N MET A 201 6.66 -6.45 -30.29
CA MET A 201 7.87 -5.62 -30.25
C MET A 201 8.78 -6.04 -29.13
N SER A 202 10.08 -5.99 -29.40
CA SER A 202 11.15 -6.17 -28.41
C SER A 202 11.62 -4.84 -27.85
N ASN A 203 12.39 -4.89 -26.74
CA ASN A 203 12.99 -3.68 -26.18
C ASN A 203 13.98 -3.05 -27.18
N GLY A 204 13.74 -1.81 -27.54
CA GLY A 204 14.57 -1.06 -28.49
C GLY A 204 14.03 -1.04 -29.94
N ASP A 205 12.95 -1.78 -30.22
CA ASP A 205 12.29 -1.72 -31.52
C ASP A 205 11.60 -0.37 -31.72
N GLU A 206 11.61 0.12 -32.95
CA GLU A 206 10.93 1.36 -33.34
C GLU A 206 9.67 1.03 -34.16
N LEU A 207 8.57 1.66 -33.81
CA LEU A 207 7.32 1.59 -34.55
C LEU A 207 7.11 2.87 -35.34
N VAL A 208 7.18 2.77 -36.67
CA VAL A 208 6.81 3.87 -37.56
C VAL A 208 5.27 3.87 -37.73
N LEU A 209 4.64 4.98 -37.37
CA LEU A 209 3.18 5.19 -37.41
C LEU A 209 2.70 5.64 -38.82
#